data_5d3511d65684a0f0e6e9759c1b391ce8
#
_entry.id   5d3511d65684a0f0e6e9759c1b391ce8
#
_cell.length_a   1.000
_cell.length_b   1.000
_cell.length_c   1.000
_cell.angle_alpha   90.00
_cell.angle_beta   90.00
_cell.angle_gamma   90.00
#
_symmetry.space_group_name_H-M   'P 1'
#
loop_
_entity.id
_entity.type
_entity.pdbx_description
1 polymer ?
#
loop_
_entity_poly.entity_id
_entity_poly.type
_entity_poly.pdbx_seq_one_letter_code
_entity_poly.pdbx_strand_id
1 'polypeptide(L)'
;DDYPDTVRGLPAKGMLDRCRASNTCPKIMEHYGSAEAWALNLSPALVGTSADKDIPIPANVRRYYIPSTAHGGGRGGFSVIPEAPPMCPGPSFGTGILAADPVPHTETVNTLRFHFRNWVMKDVAPPASKYPTLAGGFLVDPTKAATGFPTVPGLPADAPNGLINAGIDYDWGPEFNYVDGSGIRTKIPPTIKRVLKAKVPRVDADGNELGGVPVVLREAPLGTYLGWNIVAAGFHKGKICNYAAGMVPFARTRAERMANNDPRPSLEERYRDHAGYVEAVKTAAAKA
;
A
#
# COMPACT_ATOMS: atom_id res chain seq x y z
N ASP A 1 -1.36 18.95 6.63
CA ASP A 1 0.09 18.86 6.82
C ASP A 1 0.72 20.23 6.59
N ASP A 2 1.71 20.62 7.39
CA ASP A 2 2.48 21.88 7.24
C ASP A 2 3.47 21.80 6.08
N TYR A 3 3.08 21.17 4.98
CA TYR A 3 3.97 20.97 3.87
C TYR A 3 3.45 21.71 2.64
N PRO A 4 4.25 22.62 2.05
CA PRO A 4 3.83 23.32 0.85
C PRO A 4 3.80 22.38 -0.33
N ASP A 5 2.78 22.51 -1.16
CA ASP A 5 2.74 21.84 -2.45
C ASP A 5 3.56 22.64 -3.47
N THR A 6 4.84 22.32 -3.53
CA THR A 6 5.78 23.06 -4.38
C THR A 6 5.52 22.82 -5.88
N VAL A 7 4.92 21.68 -6.24
CA VAL A 7 4.59 21.35 -7.64
C VAL A 7 3.45 22.21 -8.17
N ARG A 8 2.45 22.49 -7.33
CA ARG A 8 1.30 23.33 -7.69
C ARG A 8 1.45 24.78 -7.24
N GLY A 9 2.52 25.10 -6.50
CA GLY A 9 2.76 26.44 -5.96
C GLY A 9 1.76 26.83 -4.87
N LEU A 10 1.24 25.85 -4.10
CA LEU A 10 0.30 26.12 -3.03
C LEU A 10 1.03 26.22 -1.68
N PRO A 11 0.56 27.13 -0.77
CA PRO A 11 1.16 27.27 0.55
C PRO A 11 0.94 26.02 1.40
N ALA A 12 1.76 25.88 2.46
CA ALA A 12 1.52 24.87 3.48
C ALA A 12 0.15 25.10 4.13
N LYS A 13 -0.65 24.03 4.19
CA LYS A 13 -1.97 24.05 4.84
C LYS A 13 -2.33 22.63 5.26
N GLY A 14 -2.66 22.45 6.52
CA GLY A 14 -2.92 21.13 7.05
C GLY A 14 -4.09 21.07 8.04
N MET A 15 -4.58 19.85 8.27
CA MET A 15 -5.66 19.57 9.22
C MET A 15 -5.34 20.05 10.65
N LEU A 16 -4.06 20.13 10.99
CA LEU A 16 -3.62 20.44 12.34
C LEU A 16 -3.38 21.96 12.58
N ASP A 17 -3.51 22.81 11.56
CA ASP A 17 -3.21 24.24 11.68
C ASP A 17 -4.03 24.92 12.78
N ARG A 18 -5.34 24.67 12.81
CA ARG A 18 -6.22 25.27 13.81
C ARG A 18 -5.92 24.79 15.22
N CYS A 19 -5.75 23.50 15.41
CA CYS A 19 -5.48 22.93 16.73
C CYS A 19 -4.10 23.33 17.26
N ARG A 20 -3.12 23.54 16.39
CA ARG A 20 -1.80 24.09 16.75
C ARG A 20 -1.92 25.52 17.25
N ALA A 21 -2.65 26.37 16.55
CA ALA A 21 -2.87 27.76 16.95
C ALA A 21 -3.55 27.89 18.31
N SER A 22 -4.38 26.93 18.70
CA SER A 22 -5.08 26.88 19.99
C SER A 22 -4.46 25.93 21.02
N ASN A 23 -3.36 25.23 20.67
CA ASN A 23 -2.72 24.20 21.50
C ASN A 23 -3.69 23.07 21.93
N THR A 24 -4.57 22.67 21.04
CA THR A 24 -5.61 21.65 21.30
C THR A 24 -5.49 20.43 20.38
N CYS A 25 -4.33 20.21 19.77
CA CYS A 25 -4.15 19.10 18.84
C CYS A 25 -4.36 17.73 19.51
N PRO A 26 -5.21 16.87 18.94
CA PRO A 26 -5.42 15.53 19.45
C PRO A 26 -4.21 14.62 19.18
N LYS A 27 -4.12 13.53 19.92
CA LYS A 27 -3.29 12.41 19.54
C LYS A 27 -3.92 11.71 18.33
N ILE A 28 -3.12 11.39 17.33
CA ILE A 28 -3.59 10.80 16.07
C ILE A 28 -2.80 9.53 15.81
N MET A 29 -3.50 8.46 15.42
CA MET A 29 -2.91 7.22 14.95
C MET A 29 -3.44 6.90 13.56
N GLU A 30 -2.55 6.83 12.59
CA GLU A 30 -2.85 6.52 11.19
C GLU A 30 -2.38 5.11 10.87
N HIS A 31 -3.15 4.37 10.10
CA HIS A 31 -2.70 3.14 9.50
C HIS A 31 -3.11 3.08 8.04
N TYR A 32 -2.25 2.50 7.21
CA TYR A 32 -2.42 2.35 5.77
C TYR A 32 -2.00 0.95 5.35
N GLY A 33 -2.65 0.41 4.35
CA GLY A 33 -2.22 -0.80 3.67
C GLY A 33 -1.52 -0.50 2.35
N SER A 34 -1.16 -1.55 1.64
CA SER A 34 -0.50 -1.43 0.34
C SER A 34 -1.43 -0.85 -0.74
N ALA A 35 -2.72 -1.17 -0.70
CA ALA A 35 -3.69 -0.62 -1.64
C ALA A 35 -3.77 0.92 -1.58
N GLU A 36 -3.48 1.55 -0.43
CA GLU A 36 -3.40 2.99 -0.31
C GLU A 36 -2.24 3.57 -1.13
N ALA A 37 -1.11 2.88 -1.17
CA ALA A 37 0.05 3.31 -1.95
C ALA A 37 -0.20 3.20 -3.46
N TRP A 38 -0.83 2.13 -3.91
CA TRP A 38 -1.02 1.85 -5.34
C TRP A 38 -2.28 2.46 -5.93
N ALA A 39 -3.41 2.45 -5.20
CA ALA A 39 -4.72 2.83 -5.72
C ALA A 39 -5.27 4.14 -5.15
N LEU A 40 -4.90 4.51 -3.93
CA LEU A 40 -5.56 5.58 -3.16
C LEU A 40 -4.68 6.80 -2.87
N ASN A 41 -3.64 7.01 -3.70
CA ASN A 41 -2.80 8.22 -3.68
C ASN A 41 -2.11 8.52 -2.34
N LEU A 42 -1.61 7.51 -1.62
CA LEU A 42 -0.92 7.71 -0.35
C LEU A 42 0.41 8.48 -0.50
N SER A 43 1.08 8.37 -1.65
CA SER A 43 2.41 8.93 -1.87
C SER A 43 2.58 10.39 -1.44
N PRO A 44 1.67 11.34 -1.77
CA PRO A 44 1.81 12.72 -1.30
C PRO A 44 1.82 12.89 0.21
N ALA A 45 1.17 12.01 0.96
CA ALA A 45 1.19 12.05 2.43
C ALA A 45 2.53 11.57 3.01
N LEU A 46 3.30 10.80 2.24
CA LEU A 46 4.61 10.28 2.64
C LEU A 46 5.76 11.19 2.18
N VAL A 47 5.68 11.69 0.93
CA VAL A 47 6.82 12.33 0.25
C VAL A 47 6.45 13.63 -0.49
N GLY A 48 5.28 14.20 -0.23
CA GLY A 48 4.79 15.40 -0.92
C GLY A 48 4.49 15.17 -2.40
N THR A 49 4.07 16.21 -3.08
CA THR A 49 3.72 16.17 -4.51
C THR A 49 4.93 16.17 -5.45
N SER A 50 6.11 16.59 -4.96
CA SER A 50 7.40 16.47 -5.67
C SER A 50 8.01 15.07 -5.58
N ALA A 51 7.61 14.30 -4.57
CA ALA A 51 8.06 12.94 -4.29
C ALA A 51 9.60 12.80 -4.16
N ASP A 52 10.25 13.80 -3.57
CA ASP A 52 11.71 13.91 -3.47
C ASP A 52 12.26 13.91 -2.05
N LYS A 53 11.40 14.03 -1.02
CA LYS A 53 11.78 14.00 0.39
C LYS A 53 10.67 13.46 1.27
N ASP A 54 11.07 12.84 2.38
CA ASP A 54 10.12 12.37 3.39
C ASP A 54 9.43 13.55 4.07
N ILE A 55 8.11 13.44 4.26
CA ILE A 55 7.33 14.43 5.02
C ILE A 55 7.42 14.08 6.50
N PRO A 56 7.92 15.00 7.36
CA PRO A 56 7.95 14.75 8.78
C PRO A 56 6.52 14.70 9.36
N ILE A 57 6.31 13.79 10.31
CA ILE A 57 5.05 13.72 11.05
C ILE A 57 5.20 14.35 12.43
N PRO A 58 4.18 15.07 12.95
CA PRO A 58 4.22 15.70 14.26
C PRO A 58 4.33 14.70 15.40
N ALA A 59 4.82 15.16 16.56
CA ALA A 59 5.01 14.30 17.74
C ALA A 59 3.70 13.68 18.28
N ASN A 60 2.57 14.35 18.05
CA ASN A 60 1.23 13.85 18.42
C ASN A 60 0.61 12.90 17.38
N VAL A 61 1.36 12.52 16.34
CA VAL A 61 0.92 11.60 15.28
C VAL A 61 1.78 10.33 15.30
N ARG A 62 1.16 9.18 15.10
CA ARG A 62 1.83 7.90 14.82
C ARG A 62 1.29 7.33 13.53
N ARG A 63 2.19 6.83 12.68
CA ARG A 63 1.86 6.28 11.36
C ARG A 63 2.38 4.85 11.24
N TYR A 64 1.50 3.95 10.79
CA TYR A 64 1.83 2.56 10.57
C TYR A 64 1.40 2.13 9.18
N TYR A 65 2.29 1.43 8.48
CA TYR A 65 2.01 0.86 7.17
C TYR A 65 2.00 -0.65 7.28
N ILE A 66 0.94 -1.27 6.79
CA ILE A 66 0.78 -2.73 6.76
C ILE A 66 1.07 -3.19 5.34
N PRO A 67 2.26 -3.75 5.08
CA PRO A 67 2.71 -4.06 3.74
C PRO A 67 1.91 -5.17 3.08
N SER A 68 1.82 -5.12 1.76
CA SER A 68 1.21 -6.16 0.93
C SER A 68 -0.26 -6.48 1.28
N THR A 69 -1.08 -5.48 1.66
CA THR A 69 -2.48 -5.68 2.05
C THR A 69 -3.46 -4.98 1.14
N ALA A 70 -4.66 -5.54 1.02
CA ALA A 70 -5.82 -4.86 0.45
C ALA A 70 -6.29 -3.70 1.35
N HIS A 71 -7.12 -2.78 0.80
CA HIS A 71 -7.71 -1.67 1.55
C HIS A 71 -8.49 -2.13 2.80
N GLY A 72 -9.28 -3.18 2.68
CA GLY A 72 -10.02 -3.77 3.80
C GLY A 72 -9.25 -4.83 4.59
N GLY A 73 -8.00 -5.13 4.20
CA GLY A 73 -7.29 -6.33 4.65
C GLY A 73 -7.90 -7.62 4.11
N GLY A 74 -7.12 -8.69 4.14
CA GLY A 74 -7.57 -10.05 3.82
C GLY A 74 -8.17 -10.74 5.04
N ARG A 75 -8.68 -11.94 4.83
CA ARG A 75 -9.28 -12.74 5.91
C ARG A 75 -8.27 -13.31 6.90
N GLY A 76 -7.01 -13.46 6.48
CA GLY A 76 -5.91 -13.96 7.32
C GLY A 76 -6.20 -15.27 8.00
N GLY A 77 -5.46 -15.56 9.07
CA GLY A 77 -5.76 -16.62 10.01
C GLY A 77 -6.10 -17.97 9.38
N PHE A 78 -7.38 -18.25 9.26
CA PHE A 78 -7.90 -19.52 8.75
C PHE A 78 -8.17 -19.55 7.24
N SER A 79 -7.94 -18.46 6.51
CA SER A 79 -8.22 -18.32 5.07
C SER A 79 -6.99 -17.85 4.29
N VAL A 80 -5.88 -18.55 4.48
CA VAL A 80 -4.62 -18.27 3.78
C VAL A 80 -4.53 -18.89 2.38
N ILE A 81 -5.53 -19.69 2.01
CA ILE A 81 -5.64 -20.28 0.67
C ILE A 81 -6.22 -19.22 -0.26
N PRO A 82 -5.65 -19.04 -1.47
CA PRO A 82 -6.15 -18.09 -2.45
C PRO A 82 -7.62 -18.34 -2.76
N GLU A 83 -8.43 -17.29 -2.61
CA GLU A 83 -9.83 -17.28 -3.00
C GLU A 83 -9.99 -16.86 -4.47
N ALA A 84 -11.19 -16.99 -4.98
CA ALA A 84 -11.54 -16.50 -6.31
C ALA A 84 -11.14 -15.02 -6.48
N PRO A 85 -10.91 -14.57 -7.73
CA PRO A 85 -10.63 -13.16 -7.99
C PRO A 85 -11.70 -12.24 -7.40
N PRO A 86 -11.28 -11.15 -6.75
CA PRO A 86 -12.23 -10.20 -6.15
C PRO A 86 -12.95 -9.39 -7.24
N MET A 87 -14.14 -8.90 -6.90
CA MET A 87 -14.75 -7.82 -7.66
C MET A 87 -13.90 -6.57 -7.58
N CYS A 88 -13.63 -5.94 -8.71
CA CYS A 88 -12.99 -4.63 -8.74
C CYS A 88 -13.98 -3.57 -8.25
N PRO A 89 -13.67 -2.81 -7.18
CA PRO A 89 -14.57 -1.81 -6.66
C PRO A 89 -14.86 -0.70 -7.68
N GLY A 90 -16.15 -0.40 -7.83
CA GLY A 90 -16.64 0.57 -8.79
C GLY A 90 -17.66 -0.03 -9.76
N PRO A 91 -18.53 0.80 -10.36
CA PRO A 91 -19.53 0.31 -11.30
C PRO A 91 -18.86 -0.25 -12.57
N SER A 92 -19.23 -1.44 -12.96
CA SER A 92 -18.84 -2.10 -14.21
C SER A 92 -17.35 -2.39 -14.39
N PHE A 93 -16.54 -2.44 -13.32
CA PHE A 93 -15.11 -2.74 -13.44
C PHE A 93 -14.79 -4.24 -13.54
N GLY A 94 -15.77 -5.12 -13.29
CA GLY A 94 -15.57 -6.58 -13.39
C GLY A 94 -14.75 -7.16 -12.24
N THR A 95 -13.98 -8.20 -12.55
CA THR A 95 -13.15 -8.92 -11.58
C THR A 95 -11.65 -8.73 -11.85
N GLY A 96 -10.83 -8.97 -10.82
CA GLY A 96 -9.39 -9.06 -10.95
C GLY A 96 -8.94 -10.33 -11.70
N ILE A 97 -7.69 -10.36 -12.16
CA ILE A 97 -7.07 -11.58 -12.74
C ILE A 97 -6.49 -12.51 -11.68
N LEU A 98 -6.18 -12.00 -10.49
CA LEU A 98 -5.54 -12.74 -9.41
C LEU A 98 -6.56 -13.10 -8.34
N ALA A 99 -6.33 -14.20 -7.62
CA ALA A 99 -7.04 -14.52 -6.40
C ALA A 99 -6.95 -13.37 -5.38
N ALA A 100 -7.92 -13.28 -4.49
CA ALA A 100 -7.95 -12.26 -3.45
C ALA A 100 -6.74 -12.38 -2.52
N ASP A 101 -6.20 -11.24 -2.10
CA ASP A 101 -5.12 -11.21 -1.11
C ASP A 101 -5.62 -11.62 0.28
N PRO A 102 -5.02 -12.63 0.94
CA PRO A 102 -5.42 -13.08 2.25
C PRO A 102 -4.78 -12.32 3.41
N VAL A 103 -3.79 -11.43 3.16
CA VAL A 103 -3.04 -10.77 4.24
C VAL A 103 -3.96 -9.92 5.10
N PRO A 104 -4.11 -10.24 6.40
CA PRO A 104 -4.99 -9.49 7.28
C PRO A 104 -4.32 -8.21 7.79
N HIS A 105 -5.14 -7.25 8.17
CA HIS A 105 -4.71 -6.11 8.97
C HIS A 105 -5.39 -6.05 10.34
N THR A 106 -6.39 -6.87 10.57
CA THR A 106 -7.26 -6.81 11.76
C THR A 106 -6.46 -6.96 13.06
N GLU A 107 -5.53 -7.90 13.12
CA GLU A 107 -4.70 -8.15 14.29
C GLU A 107 -3.82 -6.94 14.63
N THR A 108 -3.15 -6.39 13.61
CA THR A 108 -2.35 -5.18 13.74
C THR A 108 -3.21 -3.99 14.17
N VAL A 109 -4.35 -3.77 13.53
CA VAL A 109 -5.24 -2.64 13.85
C VAL A 109 -5.82 -2.77 15.27
N ASN A 110 -6.18 -3.97 15.72
CA ASN A 110 -6.66 -4.18 17.10
C ASN A 110 -5.56 -3.90 18.12
N THR A 111 -4.32 -4.33 17.87
CA THR A 111 -3.16 -4.00 18.71
C THR A 111 -2.91 -2.49 18.73
N LEU A 112 -2.97 -1.82 17.58
CA LEU A 112 -2.84 -0.37 17.51
C LEU A 112 -3.94 0.37 18.27
N ARG A 113 -5.18 -0.11 18.24
CA ARG A 113 -6.30 0.44 19.06
C ARG A 113 -6.03 0.33 20.56
N PHE A 114 -5.46 -0.79 21.00
CA PHE A 114 -5.06 -0.95 22.40
C PHE A 114 -3.96 0.05 22.79
N HIS A 115 -2.93 0.21 21.96
CA HIS A 115 -1.89 1.22 22.16
C HIS A 115 -2.43 2.65 22.11
N PHE A 116 -3.34 2.94 21.18
CA PHE A 116 -3.96 4.25 21.08
C PHE A 116 -4.76 4.60 22.33
N ARG A 117 -5.57 3.66 22.83
CA ARG A 117 -6.29 3.84 24.10
C ARG A 117 -5.33 4.14 25.27
N ASN A 118 -4.24 3.40 25.40
CA ASN A 118 -3.26 3.64 26.46
C ASN A 118 -2.58 5.01 26.30
N TRP A 119 -2.31 5.41 25.07
CA TRP A 119 -1.75 6.73 24.81
C TRP A 119 -2.70 7.85 25.18
N VAL A 120 -3.98 7.74 24.84
CA VAL A 120 -4.97 8.78 25.18
C VAL A 120 -5.27 8.81 26.68
N MET A 121 -5.50 7.62 27.29
CA MET A 121 -5.99 7.53 28.67
C MET A 121 -4.91 7.61 29.74
N LYS A 122 -3.69 7.19 29.44
CA LYS A 122 -2.60 7.02 30.40
C LYS A 122 -1.31 7.73 30.01
N ASP A 123 -1.31 8.44 28.88
CA ASP A 123 -0.14 9.07 28.27
C ASP A 123 1.04 8.11 27.99
N VAL A 124 0.75 6.82 27.84
CA VAL A 124 1.73 5.81 27.45
C VAL A 124 1.87 5.82 25.94
N ALA A 125 2.98 6.35 25.43
CA ALA A 125 3.23 6.44 23.99
C ALA A 125 3.21 5.05 23.32
N PRO A 126 2.57 4.94 22.15
CA PRO A 126 2.62 3.71 21.36
C PRO A 126 4.02 3.50 20.75
N PRO A 127 4.31 2.30 20.20
CA PRO A 127 5.54 2.07 19.45
C PRO A 127 5.82 3.19 18.43
N ALA A 128 7.07 3.39 18.09
CA ALA A 128 7.46 4.36 17.08
C ALA A 128 6.75 4.08 15.74
N SER A 129 6.47 5.14 14.99
CA SER A 129 5.90 5.04 13.64
C SER A 129 6.73 4.09 12.77
N LYS A 130 6.04 3.24 12.00
CA LYS A 130 6.69 2.24 11.15
C LYS A 130 6.02 2.19 9.78
N TYR A 131 6.65 2.83 8.81
CA TYR A 131 6.17 2.97 7.44
C TYR A 131 7.37 3.14 6.48
N PRO A 132 7.22 2.86 5.18
CA PRO A 132 8.30 3.02 4.22
C PRO A 132 8.66 4.50 4.03
N THR A 133 9.96 4.78 3.93
CA THR A 133 10.53 6.12 3.73
C THR A 133 11.55 6.14 2.61
N LEU A 134 11.81 7.32 2.02
CA LEU A 134 12.90 7.52 1.07
C LEU A 134 14.26 7.36 1.75
N ALA A 135 14.43 7.95 2.93
CA ALA A 135 15.67 7.86 3.70
C ALA A 135 16.01 6.42 4.08
N GLY A 136 15.01 5.57 4.31
CA GLY A 136 15.20 4.14 4.57
C GLY A 136 15.44 3.29 3.32
N GLY A 137 15.36 3.88 2.12
CA GLY A 137 15.48 3.17 0.85
C GLY A 137 14.29 2.27 0.50
N PHE A 138 13.15 2.45 1.18
CA PHE A 138 11.96 1.62 0.99
C PHE A 138 10.93 2.24 0.05
N LEU A 139 11.02 3.53 -0.28
CA LEU A 139 10.15 4.19 -1.25
C LEU A 139 10.91 4.43 -2.57
N VAL A 140 10.32 3.97 -3.67
CA VAL A 140 10.92 4.04 -5.01
C VAL A 140 9.87 4.41 -6.06
N ASP A 141 10.29 4.67 -7.30
CA ASP A 141 9.36 4.89 -8.41
C ASP A 141 8.49 3.64 -8.67
N PRO A 142 7.22 3.82 -9.10
CA PRO A 142 6.28 2.72 -9.30
C PRO A 142 6.54 1.97 -10.61
N THR A 143 7.77 1.52 -10.81
CA THR A 143 8.19 0.74 -11.97
C THR A 143 8.76 -0.61 -11.55
N LYS A 144 8.68 -1.59 -12.45
CA LYS A 144 9.26 -2.93 -12.21
C LYS A 144 10.73 -2.85 -11.82
N ALA A 145 11.50 -2.05 -12.54
CA ALA A 145 12.94 -1.92 -12.28
C ALA A 145 13.23 -1.27 -10.92
N ALA A 146 12.54 -0.17 -10.58
CA ALA A 146 12.78 0.56 -9.33
C ALA A 146 12.29 -0.21 -8.11
N THR A 147 11.13 -0.87 -8.19
CA THR A 147 10.59 -1.69 -7.10
C THR A 147 11.40 -2.96 -6.87
N GLY A 148 12.13 -3.43 -7.87
CA GLY A 148 12.79 -4.74 -7.85
C GLY A 148 11.82 -5.90 -8.05
N PHE A 149 10.63 -5.66 -8.64
CA PHE A 149 9.58 -6.67 -8.76
C PHE A 149 10.01 -7.82 -9.68
N PRO A 150 9.96 -9.08 -9.23
CA PRO A 150 10.36 -10.23 -10.03
C PRO A 150 9.38 -10.48 -11.19
N THR A 151 9.77 -11.30 -12.14
CA THR A 151 8.83 -11.83 -13.13
C THR A 151 8.04 -12.96 -12.49
N VAL A 152 6.76 -12.73 -12.24
CA VAL A 152 5.88 -13.68 -11.56
C VAL A 152 4.97 -14.35 -12.59
N PRO A 153 4.88 -15.69 -12.64
CA PRO A 153 3.97 -16.38 -13.54
C PRO A 153 2.51 -15.93 -13.35
N GLY A 154 1.79 -15.78 -14.46
CA GLY A 154 0.39 -15.31 -14.44
C GLY A 154 0.22 -13.78 -14.39
N LEU A 155 1.31 -13.04 -14.28
CA LEU A 155 1.30 -11.57 -14.38
C LEU A 155 1.86 -11.09 -15.74
N PRO A 156 1.46 -9.89 -16.20
CA PRO A 156 2.14 -9.24 -17.32
C PRO A 156 3.64 -9.12 -17.06
N ALA A 157 4.46 -9.36 -18.08
CA ALA A 157 5.92 -9.38 -17.94
C ALA A 157 6.52 -8.06 -17.44
N ASP A 158 5.83 -6.96 -17.68
CA ASP A 158 6.21 -5.61 -17.28
C ASP A 158 5.54 -5.11 -15.99
N ALA A 159 4.67 -5.92 -15.36
CA ALA A 159 4.05 -5.53 -14.09
C ALA A 159 5.11 -5.20 -13.02
N PRO A 160 4.90 -4.16 -12.22
CA PRO A 160 3.70 -3.33 -12.05
C PRO A 160 3.68 -2.03 -12.86
N ASN A 161 4.42 -1.91 -13.97
CA ASN A 161 4.46 -0.68 -14.76
C ASN A 161 3.05 -0.22 -15.16
N GLY A 162 2.76 1.07 -14.94
CA GLY A 162 1.50 1.68 -15.34
C GLY A 162 0.27 1.26 -14.53
N LEU A 163 0.45 0.53 -13.44
CA LEU A 163 -0.67 0.13 -12.56
C LEU A 163 -0.99 1.16 -11.48
N ILE A 164 -0.05 2.04 -11.12
CA ILE A 164 -0.33 3.04 -10.10
C ILE A 164 -1.45 3.99 -10.51
N ASN A 165 -2.39 4.23 -9.59
CA ASN A 165 -3.34 5.33 -9.69
C ASN A 165 -2.69 6.58 -9.11
N ALA A 166 -1.96 7.32 -9.94
CA ALA A 166 -1.27 8.53 -9.50
C ALA A 166 -2.24 9.72 -9.35
N GLY A 167 -1.91 10.64 -8.44
CA GLY A 167 -2.62 11.90 -8.29
C GLY A 167 -2.57 12.75 -9.57
N ILE A 168 -3.65 13.42 -9.88
CA ILE A 168 -3.76 14.26 -11.08
C ILE A 168 -4.01 15.71 -10.65
N ASP A 169 -3.22 16.61 -11.18
CA ASP A 169 -3.46 18.05 -11.10
C ASP A 169 -4.30 18.48 -12.30
N TYR A 170 -5.53 18.92 -12.02
CA TYR A 170 -6.50 19.33 -13.02
C TYR A 170 -6.59 20.84 -13.17
N ASP A 171 -6.87 21.30 -14.38
CA ASP A 171 -7.33 22.66 -14.63
C ASP A 171 -8.86 22.70 -14.62
N TRP A 172 -9.43 23.25 -13.57
CA TRP A 172 -10.86 23.43 -13.39
C TRP A 172 -11.37 24.78 -13.89
N GLY A 173 -10.47 25.63 -14.42
CA GLY A 173 -10.77 26.99 -14.88
C GLY A 173 -10.34 28.08 -13.90
N PRO A 174 -10.42 29.35 -14.36
CA PRO A 174 -9.86 30.49 -13.61
C PRO A 174 -10.61 30.86 -12.32
N GLU A 175 -11.87 30.46 -12.22
CA GLU A 175 -12.72 30.76 -11.05
C GLU A 175 -12.61 29.71 -9.92
N PHE A 176 -11.77 28.67 -10.11
CA PHE A 176 -11.57 27.63 -9.12
C PHE A 176 -10.40 27.97 -8.20
N ASN A 177 -10.64 27.95 -6.89
CA ASN A 177 -9.61 28.18 -5.88
C ASN A 177 -8.92 26.85 -5.50
N TYR A 178 -7.69 26.66 -5.92
CA TYR A 178 -6.90 25.44 -5.66
C TYR A 178 -6.40 25.32 -4.21
N VAL A 179 -6.45 26.39 -3.41
CA VAL A 179 -5.98 26.38 -2.02
C VAL A 179 -6.99 25.67 -1.10
N ASP A 180 -8.27 25.89 -1.33
CA ASP A 180 -9.33 25.37 -0.46
C ASP A 180 -10.44 24.59 -1.20
N GLY A 181 -10.33 24.48 -2.52
CA GLY A 181 -11.30 23.76 -3.34
C GLY A 181 -12.62 24.50 -3.59
N SER A 182 -12.70 25.77 -3.18
CA SER A 182 -13.88 26.63 -3.40
C SER A 182 -13.93 27.22 -4.82
N GLY A 183 -14.98 27.98 -5.10
CA GLY A 183 -15.16 28.66 -6.38
C GLY A 183 -15.88 27.81 -7.42
N ILE A 184 -15.86 28.27 -8.66
CA ILE A 184 -16.64 27.69 -9.77
C ILE A 184 -15.73 26.87 -10.68
N ARG A 185 -16.14 25.64 -10.98
CA ARG A 185 -15.49 24.79 -11.97
C ARG A 185 -16.04 25.13 -13.36
N THR A 186 -15.33 26.00 -14.08
CA THR A 186 -15.76 26.45 -15.41
C THR A 186 -15.31 25.57 -16.55
N LYS A 187 -14.38 24.61 -16.29
CA LYS A 187 -13.96 23.59 -17.24
C LYS A 187 -14.47 22.21 -16.81
N ILE A 188 -15.50 21.69 -17.50
CA ILE A 188 -16.08 20.36 -17.24
C ILE A 188 -16.26 19.66 -18.60
N PRO A 189 -15.57 18.52 -18.84
CA PRO A 189 -14.54 17.91 -17.99
C PRO A 189 -13.29 18.80 -17.86
N PRO A 190 -12.55 18.70 -16.73
CA PRO A 190 -11.32 19.45 -16.55
C PRO A 190 -10.22 18.92 -17.45
N THR A 191 -9.26 19.76 -17.81
CA THR A 191 -8.06 19.31 -18.51
C THR A 191 -6.98 18.88 -17.52
N ILE A 192 -6.23 17.84 -17.85
CA ILE A 192 -5.08 17.39 -17.05
C ILE A 192 -3.93 18.38 -17.26
N LYS A 193 -3.49 19.04 -16.20
CA LYS A 193 -2.27 19.87 -16.22
C LYS A 193 -1.03 18.98 -16.13
N ARG A 194 -1.04 18.04 -15.21
CA ARG A 194 0.06 17.08 -15.00
C ARG A 194 -0.39 15.88 -14.18
N VAL A 195 0.34 14.78 -14.31
CA VAL A 195 0.28 13.65 -13.40
C VAL A 195 1.37 13.86 -12.33
N LEU A 196 1.01 13.79 -11.07
CA LEU A 196 1.95 13.94 -9.96
C LEU A 196 2.86 12.72 -9.86
N LYS A 197 4.12 12.97 -9.49
CA LYS A 197 5.04 11.89 -9.15
C LYS A 197 4.53 11.14 -7.92
N ALA A 198 4.77 9.84 -7.90
CA ALA A 198 4.39 8.99 -6.78
C ALA A 198 5.54 8.05 -6.43
N LYS A 199 5.59 7.63 -5.18
CA LYS A 199 6.48 6.59 -4.68
C LYS A 199 5.65 5.46 -4.09
N VAL A 200 6.16 4.25 -4.25
CA VAL A 200 5.56 3.01 -3.72
C VAL A 200 6.62 2.23 -2.97
N PRO A 201 6.24 1.28 -2.10
CA PRO A 201 7.22 0.43 -1.43
C PRO A 201 8.04 -0.43 -2.40
N ARG A 202 9.33 -0.56 -2.09
CA ARG A 202 10.20 -1.58 -2.68
C ARG A 202 9.73 -2.96 -2.28
N VAL A 203 10.06 -3.97 -3.08
CA VAL A 203 9.74 -5.37 -2.77
C VAL A 203 11.02 -6.20 -2.59
N ASP A 204 10.87 -7.36 -1.95
CA ASP A 204 11.89 -8.40 -1.86
C ASP A 204 11.93 -9.28 -3.14
N ALA A 205 12.77 -10.31 -3.13
CA ALA A 205 12.92 -11.24 -4.24
C ALA A 205 11.64 -12.05 -4.55
N ASP A 206 10.71 -12.11 -3.61
CA ASP A 206 9.42 -12.77 -3.77
C ASP A 206 8.33 -11.83 -4.30
N GLY A 207 8.63 -10.54 -4.41
CA GLY A 207 7.67 -9.51 -4.80
C GLY A 207 6.81 -8.99 -3.64
N ASN A 208 7.14 -9.32 -2.38
CA ASN A 208 6.45 -8.82 -1.20
C ASN A 208 7.06 -7.49 -0.74
N GLU A 209 6.23 -6.55 -0.31
CA GLU A 209 6.67 -5.20 0.05
C GLU A 209 7.60 -5.17 1.26
N LEU A 210 8.59 -4.30 1.20
CA LEU A 210 9.54 -4.01 2.26
C LEU A 210 9.12 -2.77 3.05
N GLY A 211 9.53 -2.72 4.32
CA GLY A 211 9.14 -1.64 5.22
C GLY A 211 7.77 -1.86 5.87
N GLY A 212 7.38 -0.96 6.77
CA GLY A 212 6.13 -1.09 7.52
C GLY A 212 6.19 -2.07 8.70
N VAL A 213 5.03 -2.37 9.28
CA VAL A 213 4.90 -3.31 10.41
C VAL A 213 5.07 -4.75 9.93
N PRO A 214 5.66 -5.63 10.74
CA PRO A 214 5.74 -7.04 10.40
C PRO A 214 4.34 -7.68 10.43
N VAL A 215 4.06 -8.53 9.45
CA VAL A 215 2.83 -9.32 9.36
C VAL A 215 3.22 -10.78 9.16
N VAL A 216 2.61 -11.69 9.91
CA VAL A 216 3.00 -13.11 9.94
C VAL A 216 3.01 -13.73 8.54
N LEU A 217 1.95 -13.52 7.73
CA LEU A 217 1.90 -14.06 6.37
C LEU A 217 2.97 -13.50 5.44
N ARG A 218 3.43 -12.27 5.66
CA ARG A 218 4.52 -11.69 4.88
C ARG A 218 5.89 -12.19 5.34
N GLU A 219 6.07 -12.47 6.64
CA GLU A 219 7.33 -12.98 7.20
C GLU A 219 7.51 -14.50 6.93
N ALA A 220 6.40 -15.26 6.82
CA ALA A 220 6.37 -16.66 6.41
C ALA A 220 5.44 -16.84 5.20
N PRO A 221 5.85 -16.37 4.00
CA PRO A 221 4.95 -16.22 2.88
C PRO A 221 4.61 -17.55 2.19
N LEU A 222 3.37 -17.66 1.71
CA LEU A 222 2.89 -18.73 0.84
C LEU A 222 2.77 -18.28 -0.63
N GLY A 223 3.11 -17.04 -0.92
CA GLY A 223 3.03 -16.44 -2.24
C GLY A 223 3.53 -15.00 -2.27
N THR A 224 3.39 -14.36 -3.40
CA THR A 224 3.51 -12.92 -3.54
C THR A 224 2.18 -12.28 -3.21
N TYR A 225 2.15 -11.40 -2.23
CA TYR A 225 1.00 -10.63 -1.81
C TYR A 225 1.12 -9.21 -2.34
N LEU A 226 0.10 -8.77 -3.04
CA LEU A 226 0.11 -7.53 -3.81
C LEU A 226 -0.94 -6.57 -3.28
N GLY A 227 -0.61 -5.30 -3.06
CA GLY A 227 -1.58 -4.25 -2.76
C GLY A 227 -2.43 -3.83 -3.95
N TRP A 228 -2.34 -4.55 -5.07
CA TRP A 228 -3.03 -4.27 -6.31
C TRP A 228 -3.49 -5.55 -7.00
N ASN A 229 -4.45 -5.42 -7.91
CA ASN A 229 -4.89 -6.45 -8.83
C ASN A 229 -5.14 -5.79 -10.19
N ILE A 230 -5.33 -6.57 -11.24
CA ILE A 230 -5.51 -6.10 -12.61
C ILE A 230 -6.91 -6.48 -13.07
N VAL A 231 -7.62 -5.56 -13.69
CA VAL A 231 -8.95 -5.81 -14.26
C VAL A 231 -8.86 -6.82 -15.40
N ALA A 232 -9.62 -7.92 -15.29
CA ALA A 232 -9.57 -9.04 -16.21
C ALA A 232 -10.20 -8.75 -17.57
N ALA A 233 -11.30 -7.98 -17.60
CA ALA A 233 -12.08 -7.74 -18.82
C ALA A 233 -12.86 -6.42 -18.76
N GLY A 234 -13.44 -6.01 -19.88
CA GLY A 234 -14.29 -4.83 -19.96
C GLY A 234 -13.51 -3.53 -20.14
N PHE A 235 -14.16 -2.41 -19.77
CA PHE A 235 -13.68 -1.05 -20.07
C PHE A 235 -12.27 -0.76 -19.48
N HIS A 236 -11.99 -1.26 -18.29
CA HIS A 236 -10.71 -1.03 -17.61
C HIS A 236 -9.73 -2.21 -17.71
N LYS A 237 -9.92 -3.14 -18.66
CA LYS A 237 -9.02 -4.29 -18.84
C LYS A 237 -7.54 -3.87 -18.81
N GLY A 238 -6.75 -4.57 -18.01
CA GLY A 238 -5.31 -4.32 -17.89
C GLY A 238 -4.94 -3.14 -16.98
N LYS A 239 -5.92 -2.44 -16.41
CA LYS A 239 -5.68 -1.37 -15.43
C LYS A 239 -5.80 -1.90 -14.00
N ILE A 240 -5.38 -1.07 -13.04
CA ILE A 240 -5.51 -1.43 -11.63
C ILE A 240 -6.96 -1.68 -11.25
N CYS A 241 -7.21 -2.73 -10.50
CA CYS A 241 -8.53 -3.15 -10.00
C CYS A 241 -8.94 -2.30 -8.77
N ASN A 242 -8.82 -0.98 -8.88
CA ASN A 242 -9.02 -0.04 -7.79
C ASN A 242 -8.23 -0.49 -6.54
N TYR A 243 -8.83 -0.52 -5.36
CA TYR A 243 -8.19 -0.89 -4.10
C TYR A 243 -8.31 -2.40 -3.74
N ALA A 244 -8.73 -3.23 -4.68
CA ALA A 244 -8.68 -4.68 -4.53
C ALA A 244 -7.25 -5.18 -4.76
N ALA A 245 -6.83 -6.08 -3.89
CA ALA A 245 -5.49 -6.64 -3.88
C ALA A 245 -5.49 -8.10 -4.38
N GLY A 246 -4.33 -8.62 -4.70
CA GLY A 246 -4.19 -9.94 -5.24
C GLY A 246 -3.08 -10.78 -4.61
N MET A 247 -3.12 -12.09 -4.88
CA MET A 247 -2.09 -13.03 -4.48
C MET A 247 -1.71 -13.93 -5.65
N VAL A 248 -0.41 -14.22 -5.75
CA VAL A 248 0.12 -15.27 -6.63
C VAL A 248 0.83 -16.31 -5.76
N PRO A 249 0.25 -17.50 -5.57
CA PRO A 249 0.85 -18.55 -4.76
C PRO A 249 2.24 -18.95 -5.25
N PHE A 250 3.10 -19.41 -4.35
CA PHE A 250 4.31 -20.13 -4.76
C PHE A 250 3.96 -21.49 -5.31
N ALA A 251 4.79 -22.00 -6.20
CA ALA A 251 4.74 -23.40 -6.60
C ALA A 251 4.89 -24.31 -5.37
N ARG A 252 4.23 -25.46 -5.37
CA ARG A 252 4.34 -26.40 -4.25
C ARG A 252 5.71 -27.06 -4.22
N THR A 253 6.19 -27.50 -5.38
CA THR A 253 7.44 -28.23 -5.51
C THR A 253 8.44 -27.50 -6.39
N ARG A 254 9.71 -27.86 -6.26
CA ARG A 254 10.76 -27.39 -7.15
C ARG A 254 10.49 -27.75 -8.60
N ALA A 255 9.93 -28.92 -8.85
CA ALA A 255 9.60 -29.36 -10.21
C ALA A 255 8.55 -28.44 -10.87
N GLU A 256 7.47 -28.12 -10.15
CA GLU A 256 6.44 -27.17 -10.62
C GLU A 256 7.04 -25.77 -10.86
N ARG A 257 7.88 -25.29 -9.95
CA ARG A 257 8.57 -24.01 -10.08
C ARG A 257 9.39 -23.94 -11.37
N MET A 258 10.19 -24.97 -11.62
CA MET A 258 11.03 -25.05 -12.81
C MET A 258 10.22 -25.13 -14.10
N ALA A 259 9.13 -25.92 -14.10
CA ALA A 259 8.23 -26.05 -15.25
C ALA A 259 7.56 -24.71 -15.61
N ASN A 260 7.29 -23.87 -14.62
CA ASN A 260 6.65 -22.57 -14.80
C ASN A 260 7.66 -21.41 -14.98
N ASN A 261 8.96 -21.66 -14.98
CA ASN A 261 10.01 -20.65 -14.97
C ASN A 261 9.81 -19.60 -13.86
N ASP A 262 9.32 -20.01 -12.69
CA ASP A 262 9.10 -19.12 -11.56
C ASP A 262 10.44 -18.87 -10.84
N PRO A 263 10.92 -17.62 -10.74
CA PRO A 263 12.18 -17.33 -10.06
C PRO A 263 12.07 -17.47 -8.53
N ARG A 264 10.85 -17.47 -7.98
CA ARG A 264 10.60 -17.54 -6.54
C ARG A 264 10.75 -18.98 -6.05
N PRO A 265 11.47 -19.26 -4.95
CA PRO A 265 11.54 -20.61 -4.39
C PRO A 265 10.16 -21.18 -4.08
N SER A 266 9.97 -22.48 -4.35
CA SER A 266 8.74 -23.22 -4.03
C SER A 266 8.54 -23.39 -2.52
N LEU A 267 7.34 -23.80 -2.10
CA LEU A 267 7.05 -24.12 -0.69
C LEU A 267 7.96 -25.24 -0.17
N GLU A 268 8.23 -26.25 -0.98
CA GLU A 268 9.17 -27.34 -0.68
C GLU A 268 10.59 -26.82 -0.41
N GLU A 269 11.10 -25.92 -1.26
CA GLU A 269 12.43 -25.33 -1.11
C GLU A 269 12.54 -24.41 0.11
N ARG A 270 11.42 -23.77 0.52
CA ARG A 270 11.38 -22.82 1.66
C ARG A 270 11.24 -23.52 3.00
N TYR A 271 10.28 -24.41 3.07
CA TYR A 271 9.79 -24.96 4.34
C TYR A 271 10.04 -26.47 4.47
N ARG A 272 10.40 -27.14 3.39
CA ARG A 272 10.53 -28.59 3.27
C ARG A 272 9.17 -29.30 3.40
N ASP A 273 8.46 -29.09 4.51
CA ASP A 273 7.21 -29.73 4.85
C ASP A 273 6.32 -28.83 5.72
N HIS A 274 5.18 -29.34 6.14
CA HIS A 274 4.24 -28.63 7.02
C HIS A 274 4.87 -28.26 8.38
N ALA A 275 5.71 -29.11 8.96
CA ALA A 275 6.35 -28.82 10.24
C ALA A 275 7.33 -27.64 10.11
N GLY A 276 8.11 -27.58 9.02
CA GLY A 276 8.98 -26.45 8.71
C GLY A 276 8.21 -25.14 8.52
N TYR A 277 7.04 -25.18 7.87
CA TYR A 277 6.16 -24.01 7.77
C TYR A 277 5.64 -23.55 9.15
N VAL A 278 5.20 -24.47 9.99
CA VAL A 278 4.73 -24.17 11.34
C VAL A 278 5.82 -23.45 12.17
N GLU A 279 7.07 -23.90 12.08
CA GLU A 279 8.19 -23.25 12.78
C GLU A 279 8.50 -21.86 12.21
N ALA A 280 8.39 -21.67 10.90
CA ALA A 280 8.53 -20.34 10.29
C ALA A 280 7.43 -19.40 10.78
N VAL A 281 6.17 -19.86 10.86
CA VAL A 281 5.04 -19.08 11.37
C VAL A 281 5.23 -18.72 12.83
N LYS A 282 5.70 -19.65 13.69
CA LYS A 282 6.01 -19.36 15.10
C LYS A 282 7.08 -18.28 15.23
N THR A 283 8.14 -18.39 14.45
CA THR A 283 9.22 -17.39 14.40
C THR A 283 8.69 -16.04 13.96
N ALA A 284 7.87 -16.01 12.91
CA ALA A 284 7.24 -14.79 12.42
C ALA A 284 6.31 -14.15 13.47
N ALA A 285 5.50 -14.96 14.15
CA ALA A 285 4.59 -14.47 15.20
C ALA A 285 5.32 -13.92 16.42
N ALA A 286 6.47 -14.49 16.78
CA ALA A 286 7.29 -13.96 17.88
C ALA A 286 7.96 -12.62 17.53
N LYS A 287 8.11 -12.30 16.25
CA LYS A 287 8.72 -11.07 15.76
C LYS A 287 7.69 -9.95 15.51
N ALA A 288 6.45 -10.32 15.21
CA ALA A 288 5.36 -9.39 14.92
C ALA A 288 4.77 -8.78 16.19
#